data_f6b02822abbfe2706f2ceb1baef1f8c9
#
_entry.id   f6b02822abbfe2706f2ceb1baef1f8c9
#
_cell.length_a   1.000
_cell.length_b   1.000
_cell.length_c   1.000
_cell.angle_alpha   90.00
_cell.angle_beta   90.00
_cell.angle_gamma   90.00
#
_symmetry.space_group_name_H-M   'P 1'
#
loop_
_entity.id
_entity.type
_entity.pdbx_description
1 polymer ?
#
loop_
_entity_poly.entity_id
_entity_poly.type
_entity_poly.pdbx_seq_one_letter_code
_entity_poly.pdbx_strand_id
1 'polypeptide(L)'
;HQQLIKQLSGGQQIRVALAITLLKPCDLLILDEPTNHLDNEMIEYLEKYLIKFNKAIFMVTHDRYFLERVANKIIEIDRCKIYEYEANYSKFLDLKAKREEEALASQRKRKLFLKKELEWIRAGVQARSTKSKERIQRFEQLNSIDDIQTVNKVEMINVASRLGKKTIELKDISVQFDDLILFNNFSYLFKRTDRIGIIGVNGCGKSTLLKIIAKELKPTNGEVIYGDTIKIGYFKQTCDDLDENMRVIDFIKQTSNNLKTLEGTFSAKQMCERFLFDSSLQHTYISRLSGGEKRRLYLLNILMQAPNVLLFDEPTNDLDITTLAILEDYLDSFNGIIITVSHDRYFLDRICDSLFVFKDKQITYCNGGYSSYLDTSNSVSKTKGDGALRYKEQKMLQKQQQIKLTSKEKQELEAMEGIILDLEQQIETINDKMNEYQDDFNKLVELSNLRDDLVKQLDSKNERWLELLEKQEKSQSGSLK
;
A
#
# COMPACT_ATOMS: atom_id res chain seq x y z
N HIS A 1 28.09 20.49 19.90
CA HIS A 1 29.21 19.54 20.04
C HIS A 1 29.66 19.28 21.49
N GLN A 2 29.15 20.04 22.49
CA GLN A 2 29.55 19.89 23.92
C GLN A 2 28.42 19.40 24.81
N GLN A 3 27.25 19.04 24.26
CA GLN A 3 26.12 18.51 25.04
C GLN A 3 26.36 17.05 25.41
N LEU A 4 26.00 16.68 26.62
CA LEU A 4 26.03 15.28 27.07
C LEU A 4 24.96 14.47 26.35
N ILE A 5 25.26 13.21 25.99
CA ILE A 5 24.33 12.31 25.28
C ILE A 5 22.98 12.19 26.02
N LYS A 6 22.97 12.24 27.35
CA LYS A 6 21.75 12.21 28.17
C LYS A 6 20.83 13.43 27.98
N GLN A 7 21.33 14.51 27.43
CA GLN A 7 20.57 15.77 27.19
C GLN A 7 20.01 15.83 25.76
N LEU A 8 20.34 14.84 24.93
CA LEU A 8 19.86 14.76 23.55
C LEU A 8 18.45 14.19 23.51
N SER A 9 17.63 14.67 22.58
CA SER A 9 16.34 14.06 22.27
C SER A 9 16.54 12.63 21.72
N GLY A 10 15.51 11.77 21.84
CA GLY A 10 15.57 10.39 21.34
C GLY A 10 16.04 10.30 19.87
N GLY A 11 15.51 11.14 19.00
CA GLY A 11 15.94 11.19 17.60
C GLY A 11 17.39 11.67 17.40
N GLN A 12 17.88 12.56 18.29
CA GLN A 12 19.30 12.97 18.27
C GLN A 12 20.22 11.85 18.74
N GLN A 13 19.80 11.07 19.76
CA GLN A 13 20.55 9.91 20.24
C GLN A 13 20.68 8.84 19.14
N ILE A 14 19.59 8.55 18.41
CA ILE A 14 19.59 7.60 17.31
C ILE A 14 20.55 8.06 16.19
N ARG A 15 20.53 9.34 15.83
CA ARG A 15 21.46 9.91 14.84
C ARG A 15 22.91 9.77 15.25
N VAL A 16 23.23 9.99 16.51
CA VAL A 16 24.60 9.82 17.04
C VAL A 16 25.00 8.34 17.01
N ALA A 17 24.11 7.42 17.44
CA ALA A 17 24.36 5.99 17.41
C ALA A 17 24.60 5.49 15.98
N LEU A 18 23.78 5.93 15.03
CA LEU A 18 23.94 5.61 13.61
C LEU A 18 25.27 6.12 13.07
N ALA A 19 25.64 7.38 13.35
CA ALA A 19 26.93 7.93 12.93
C ALA A 19 28.12 7.13 13.47
N ILE A 20 28.07 6.73 14.74
CA ILE A 20 29.12 5.90 15.36
C ILE A 20 29.21 4.54 14.66
N THR A 21 28.08 3.92 14.33
CA THR A 21 28.02 2.63 13.67
C THR A 21 28.59 2.71 12.25
N LEU A 22 28.25 3.74 11.49
CA LEU A 22 28.72 3.93 10.12
C LEU A 22 30.20 4.29 10.02
N LEU A 23 30.78 4.91 11.06
CA LEU A 23 32.19 5.27 11.10
C LEU A 23 33.09 4.09 11.52
N LYS A 24 32.55 3.04 12.11
CA LYS A 24 33.35 1.85 12.47
C LYS A 24 33.66 1.01 11.23
N PRO A 25 34.93 0.62 10.99
CA PRO A 25 35.25 -0.33 9.94
C PRO A 25 34.63 -1.70 10.27
N CYS A 26 33.82 -2.21 9.35
CA CYS A 26 33.18 -3.53 9.50
C CYS A 26 33.05 -4.21 8.15
N ASP A 27 32.97 -5.55 8.14
CA ASP A 27 32.76 -6.37 6.94
C ASP A 27 31.28 -6.69 6.72
N LEU A 28 30.49 -6.64 7.79
CA LEU A 28 29.04 -6.79 7.79
C LEU A 28 28.41 -5.65 8.58
N LEU A 29 27.50 -4.93 7.97
CA LEU A 29 26.71 -3.89 8.60
C LEU A 29 25.29 -4.43 8.83
N ILE A 30 24.86 -4.50 10.09
CA ILE A 30 23.51 -4.92 10.46
C ILE A 30 22.73 -3.68 10.93
N LEU A 31 21.58 -3.44 10.31
CA LEU A 31 20.71 -2.29 10.57
C LEU A 31 19.29 -2.78 10.84
N ASP A 32 18.70 -2.33 11.94
CA ASP A 32 17.32 -2.59 12.31
C ASP A 32 16.53 -1.28 12.27
N GLU A 33 15.56 -1.19 11.34
CA GLU A 33 14.73 -0.02 11.06
C GLU A 33 15.52 1.31 11.02
N PRO A 34 16.58 1.42 10.18
CA PRO A 34 17.50 2.56 10.22
C PRO A 34 16.87 3.88 9.76
N THR A 35 15.75 3.85 9.08
CA THR A 35 15.03 5.04 8.58
C THR A 35 14.07 5.63 9.62
N ASN A 36 13.70 4.87 10.65
CA ASN A 36 12.79 5.32 11.69
C ASN A 36 13.37 6.54 12.44
N HIS A 37 12.53 7.54 12.64
CA HIS A 37 12.86 8.80 13.32
C HIS A 37 13.91 9.67 12.62
N LEU A 38 14.33 9.33 11.40
CA LEU A 38 15.17 10.18 10.57
C LEU A 38 14.30 11.11 9.71
N ASP A 39 14.78 12.32 9.48
CA ASP A 39 14.18 13.21 8.49
C ASP A 39 14.65 12.85 7.07
N ASN A 40 13.94 13.37 6.07
CA ASN A 40 14.19 13.02 4.67
C ASN A 40 15.62 13.34 4.19
N GLU A 41 16.26 14.39 4.74
CA GLU A 41 17.64 14.72 4.40
C GLU A 41 18.63 13.66 4.92
N MET A 42 18.40 13.17 6.14
CA MET A 42 19.23 12.12 6.73
C MET A 42 19.01 10.76 6.04
N ILE A 43 17.76 10.44 5.66
CA ILE A 43 17.47 9.23 4.89
C ILE A 43 18.21 9.27 3.56
N GLU A 44 18.17 10.40 2.83
CA GLU A 44 18.88 10.55 1.56
C GLU A 44 20.41 10.43 1.72
N TYR A 45 20.96 10.96 2.81
CA TYR A 45 22.37 10.79 3.12
C TYR A 45 22.73 9.32 3.38
N LEU A 46 21.89 8.62 4.18
CA LEU A 46 22.07 7.21 4.49
C LEU A 46 21.98 6.34 3.22
N GLU A 47 21.01 6.58 2.36
CA GLU A 47 20.89 5.92 1.05
C GLU A 47 22.19 6.05 0.24
N LYS A 48 22.68 7.28 0.06
CA LYS A 48 23.90 7.56 -0.70
C LYS A 48 25.13 6.87 -0.10
N TYR A 49 25.17 6.77 1.23
CA TYR A 49 26.25 6.07 1.94
C TYR A 49 26.20 4.57 1.70
N LEU A 50 25.01 3.94 1.89
CA LEU A 50 24.85 2.50 1.78
C LEU A 50 25.02 2.00 0.33
N ILE A 51 24.57 2.75 -0.66
CA ILE A 51 24.81 2.42 -2.08
C ILE A 51 26.30 2.36 -2.41
N LYS A 52 27.11 3.18 -1.74
CA LYS A 52 28.59 3.20 -1.92
C LYS A 52 29.33 2.22 -1.02
N PHE A 53 28.64 1.58 -0.08
CA PHE A 53 29.25 0.64 0.86
C PHE A 53 29.57 -0.68 0.15
N ASN A 54 30.87 -0.99 0.02
CA ASN A 54 31.39 -2.11 -0.79
C ASN A 54 31.40 -3.46 -0.07
N LYS A 55 30.76 -3.57 1.10
CA LYS A 55 30.73 -4.80 1.89
C LYS A 55 29.30 -5.24 2.14
N ALA A 56 29.10 -6.31 2.91
CA ALA A 56 27.76 -6.86 3.15
C ALA A 56 26.92 -5.95 4.04
N ILE A 57 25.66 -5.77 3.64
CA ILE A 57 24.63 -5.08 4.42
C ILE A 57 23.51 -6.08 4.66
N PHE A 58 23.08 -6.20 5.91
CA PHE A 58 21.87 -6.91 6.30
C PHE A 58 20.97 -5.96 7.07
N MET A 59 19.76 -5.71 6.56
CA MET A 59 18.87 -4.75 7.19
C MET A 59 17.44 -5.26 7.25
N VAL A 60 16.74 -4.82 8.30
CA VAL A 60 15.30 -4.94 8.45
C VAL A 60 14.71 -3.54 8.30
N THR A 61 13.73 -3.37 7.41
CA THR A 61 13.05 -2.08 7.25
C THR A 61 11.69 -2.25 6.59
N HIS A 62 10.77 -1.36 6.94
CA HIS A 62 9.45 -1.20 6.31
C HIS A 62 9.42 -0.06 5.29
N ASP A 63 10.51 0.70 5.14
CA ASP A 63 10.64 1.78 4.17
C ASP A 63 10.82 1.22 2.75
N ARG A 64 9.72 1.24 2.00
CA ARG A 64 9.64 0.67 0.64
C ARG A 64 10.52 1.41 -0.36
N TYR A 65 10.62 2.74 -0.22
CA TYR A 65 11.43 3.57 -1.09
C TYR A 65 12.92 3.31 -0.86
N PHE A 66 13.30 3.12 0.41
CA PHE A 66 14.65 2.76 0.79
C PHE A 66 15.04 1.36 0.27
N LEU A 67 14.13 0.38 0.41
CA LEU A 67 14.30 -0.97 -0.16
C LEU A 67 14.46 -0.95 -1.68
N GLU A 68 13.68 -0.11 -2.39
CA GLU A 68 13.77 0.02 -3.85
C GLU A 68 15.16 0.46 -4.32
N ARG A 69 15.80 1.35 -3.56
CA ARG A 69 17.06 1.99 -3.98
C ARG A 69 18.33 1.31 -3.47
N VAL A 70 18.25 0.68 -2.30
CA VAL A 70 19.43 0.15 -1.61
C VAL A 70 19.50 -1.37 -1.68
N ALA A 71 18.35 -2.06 -1.65
CA ALA A 71 18.32 -3.52 -1.63
C ALA A 71 18.51 -4.13 -3.03
N ASN A 72 19.39 -5.12 -3.12
CA ASN A 72 19.56 -5.97 -4.31
C ASN A 72 19.02 -7.38 -4.11
N LYS A 73 18.76 -7.78 -2.87
CA LYS A 73 18.18 -9.05 -2.46
C LYS A 73 17.22 -8.81 -1.31
N ILE A 74 16.03 -9.40 -1.37
CA ILE A 74 15.01 -9.33 -0.33
C ILE A 74 14.77 -10.74 0.22
N ILE A 75 14.73 -10.83 1.55
CA ILE A 75 14.40 -12.05 2.28
C ILE A 75 13.07 -11.81 2.98
N GLU A 76 12.05 -12.57 2.61
CA GLU A 76 10.73 -12.52 3.22
C GLU A 76 10.55 -13.69 4.19
N ILE A 77 10.10 -13.40 5.40
CA ILE A 77 9.67 -14.42 6.37
C ILE A 77 8.15 -14.41 6.37
N ASP A 78 7.54 -15.47 5.84
CA ASP A 78 6.08 -15.62 5.76
C ASP A 78 5.68 -17.02 6.23
N ARG A 79 4.76 -17.10 7.18
CA ARG A 79 4.22 -18.37 7.74
C ARG A 79 5.30 -19.39 8.11
N CYS A 80 6.28 -18.96 8.89
CA CYS A 80 7.44 -19.75 9.31
C CYS A 80 8.28 -20.31 8.16
N LYS A 81 8.20 -19.74 6.96
CA LYS A 81 9.05 -20.05 5.81
C LYS A 81 9.85 -18.84 5.39
N ILE A 82 11.03 -19.08 4.84
CA ILE A 82 11.91 -18.05 4.32
C ILE A 82 11.88 -18.14 2.79
N TYR A 83 11.63 -17.00 2.16
CA TYR A 83 11.66 -16.84 0.70
C TYR A 83 12.71 -15.80 0.33
N GLU A 84 13.52 -16.11 -0.66
CA GLU A 84 14.60 -15.26 -1.13
C GLU A 84 14.27 -14.74 -2.54
N TYR A 85 14.45 -13.45 -2.77
CA TYR A 85 14.23 -12.79 -4.05
C TYR A 85 15.46 -11.97 -4.42
N GLU A 86 16.11 -12.28 -5.53
CA GLU A 86 17.17 -11.45 -6.11
C GLU A 86 16.54 -10.28 -6.89
N ALA A 87 16.05 -9.30 -6.15
CA ALA A 87 15.23 -8.24 -6.68
C ALA A 87 15.25 -7.00 -5.77
N ASN A 88 14.96 -5.82 -6.34
CA ASN A 88 14.53 -4.64 -5.62
C ASN A 88 13.05 -4.80 -5.17
N TYR A 89 12.51 -3.80 -4.49
CA TYR A 89 11.18 -3.90 -3.90
C TYR A 89 10.05 -4.06 -4.94
N SER A 90 10.08 -3.30 -6.04
CA SER A 90 9.07 -3.40 -7.10
C SER A 90 9.03 -4.80 -7.72
N LYS A 91 10.18 -5.32 -8.13
CA LYS A 91 10.28 -6.67 -8.70
C LYS A 91 9.95 -7.77 -7.68
N PHE A 92 10.26 -7.55 -6.40
CA PHE A 92 9.85 -8.44 -5.31
C PHE A 92 8.33 -8.58 -5.24
N LEU A 93 7.57 -7.46 -5.35
CA LEU A 93 6.11 -7.50 -5.34
C LEU A 93 5.54 -8.34 -6.47
N ASP A 94 6.09 -8.23 -7.68
CA ASP A 94 5.67 -9.03 -8.84
C ASP A 94 5.94 -10.52 -8.61
N LEU A 95 7.15 -10.84 -8.12
CA LEU A 95 7.54 -12.24 -7.83
C LEU A 95 6.71 -12.83 -6.68
N LYS A 96 6.41 -12.04 -5.67
CA LYS A 96 5.53 -12.44 -4.55
C LYS A 96 4.11 -12.71 -5.05
N ALA A 97 3.53 -11.81 -5.84
CA ALA A 97 2.19 -11.98 -6.41
C ALA A 97 2.11 -13.26 -7.24
N LYS A 98 3.10 -13.52 -8.10
CA LYS A 98 3.18 -14.75 -8.89
C LYS A 98 3.27 -15.99 -8.01
N ARG A 99 4.11 -16.00 -6.98
CA ARG A 99 4.21 -17.10 -6.00
C ARG A 99 2.87 -17.39 -5.32
N GLU A 100 2.19 -16.33 -4.88
CA GLU A 100 0.89 -16.45 -4.21
C GLU A 100 -0.18 -17.00 -5.16
N GLU A 101 -0.19 -16.56 -6.40
CA GLU A 101 -1.11 -17.06 -7.43
C GLU A 101 -0.86 -18.56 -7.74
N GLU A 102 0.39 -18.95 -7.91
CA GLU A 102 0.77 -20.37 -8.10
C GLU A 102 0.38 -21.24 -6.90
N ALA A 103 0.57 -20.71 -5.68
CA ALA A 103 0.18 -21.39 -4.46
C ALA A 103 -1.35 -21.56 -4.34
N LEU A 104 -2.13 -20.55 -4.71
CA LEU A 104 -3.59 -20.61 -4.76
C LEU A 104 -4.10 -21.59 -5.84
N ALA A 105 -3.49 -21.58 -7.03
CA ALA A 105 -3.82 -22.52 -8.08
C ALA A 105 -3.53 -23.97 -7.65
N SER A 106 -2.42 -24.21 -6.98
CA SER A 106 -2.06 -25.51 -6.40
C SER A 106 -3.07 -25.93 -5.32
N GLN A 107 -3.48 -25.02 -4.44
CA GLN A 107 -4.49 -25.29 -3.41
C GLN A 107 -5.86 -25.65 -4.03
N ARG A 108 -6.30 -24.91 -5.07
CA ARG A 108 -7.55 -25.22 -5.80
C ARG A 108 -7.49 -26.61 -6.41
N LYS A 109 -6.38 -26.98 -7.08
CA LYS A 109 -6.17 -28.32 -7.63
C LYS A 109 -6.21 -29.39 -6.54
N ARG A 110 -5.56 -29.15 -5.39
CA ARG A 110 -5.59 -30.04 -4.23
C ARG A 110 -7.02 -30.23 -3.70
N LYS A 111 -7.78 -29.16 -3.52
CA LYS A 111 -9.18 -29.22 -3.04
C LYS A 111 -10.09 -30.02 -3.98
N LEU A 112 -9.93 -29.82 -5.29
CA LEU A 112 -10.67 -30.59 -6.29
C LEU A 112 -10.31 -32.08 -6.24
N PHE A 113 -9.02 -32.39 -6.10
CA PHE A 113 -8.55 -33.75 -5.95
C PHE A 113 -9.13 -34.41 -4.66
N LEU A 114 -8.99 -33.72 -3.50
CA LEU A 114 -9.51 -34.22 -2.22
C LEU A 114 -11.05 -34.44 -2.26
N LYS A 115 -11.79 -33.57 -2.96
CA LYS A 115 -13.23 -33.72 -3.15
C LYS A 115 -13.55 -35.02 -3.91
N LYS A 116 -12.86 -35.26 -5.04
CA LYS A 116 -13.03 -36.49 -5.83
C LYS A 116 -12.64 -37.75 -5.04
N GLU A 117 -11.52 -37.70 -4.29
CA GLU A 117 -11.10 -38.80 -3.46
C GLU A 117 -12.08 -39.09 -2.32
N LEU A 118 -12.65 -38.06 -1.70
CA LEU A 118 -13.65 -38.19 -0.67
C LEU A 118 -14.94 -38.85 -1.21
N GLU A 119 -15.38 -38.48 -2.40
CA GLU A 119 -16.52 -39.09 -3.10
C GLU A 119 -16.23 -40.57 -3.37
N TRP A 120 -15.03 -40.90 -3.82
CA TRP A 120 -14.59 -42.28 -4.04
C TRP A 120 -14.53 -43.11 -2.74
N ILE A 121 -14.02 -42.55 -1.65
CA ILE A 121 -14.01 -43.18 -0.32
C ILE A 121 -15.44 -43.45 0.17
N ARG A 122 -16.35 -42.47 0.01
CA ARG A 122 -17.75 -42.57 0.42
C ARG A 122 -18.54 -43.58 -0.40
N ALA A 123 -18.21 -43.78 -1.67
CA ALA A 123 -18.85 -44.77 -2.54
C ALA A 123 -18.58 -46.24 -2.14
N GLY A 124 -17.81 -46.51 -1.09
CA GLY A 124 -17.68 -47.83 -0.48
C GLY A 124 -16.93 -48.85 -1.32
N VAL A 125 -15.99 -48.43 -2.16
CA VAL A 125 -15.14 -49.32 -2.96
C VAL A 125 -14.30 -50.18 -2.02
N GLN A 126 -14.47 -51.49 -2.11
CA GLN A 126 -13.83 -52.47 -1.25
C GLN A 126 -12.33 -52.26 -1.09
N ALA A 127 -11.91 -51.84 0.11
CA ALA A 127 -10.55 -51.51 0.49
C ALA A 127 -9.64 -52.77 0.66
N ARG A 128 -9.72 -53.76 -0.23
CA ARG A 128 -8.99 -55.02 -0.10
C ARG A 128 -7.68 -55.08 -0.89
N SER A 129 -7.31 -54.05 -1.65
CA SER A 129 -6.07 -54.04 -2.41
C SER A 129 -5.03 -53.04 -1.82
N THR A 130 -3.75 -53.37 -1.97
CA THR A 130 -2.62 -52.53 -1.54
C THR A 130 -2.68 -51.12 -2.16
N LYS A 131 -3.12 -50.98 -3.40
CA LYS A 131 -3.33 -49.72 -4.11
C LYS A 131 -4.40 -48.83 -3.45
N SER A 132 -5.40 -49.42 -2.80
CA SER A 132 -6.42 -48.68 -2.05
C SER A 132 -5.86 -48.08 -0.76
N LYS A 133 -4.93 -48.78 -0.05
CA LYS A 133 -4.27 -48.25 1.15
C LYS A 133 -3.36 -47.07 0.84
N GLU A 134 -2.56 -47.16 -0.23
CA GLU A 134 -1.68 -46.06 -0.67
C GLU A 134 -2.50 -44.81 -1.05
N ARG A 135 -3.64 -45.00 -1.70
CA ARG A 135 -4.51 -43.91 -2.09
C ARG A 135 -5.15 -43.21 -0.88
N ILE A 136 -5.55 -43.97 0.13
CA ILE A 136 -6.06 -43.43 1.40
C ILE A 136 -4.96 -42.68 2.16
N GLN A 137 -3.75 -43.24 2.25
CA GLN A 137 -2.61 -42.55 2.87
C GLN A 137 -2.27 -41.24 2.16
N ARG A 138 -2.30 -41.23 0.83
CA ARG A 138 -2.09 -40.00 0.04
C ARG A 138 -3.20 -38.98 0.29
N PHE A 139 -4.44 -39.38 0.43
CA PHE A 139 -5.55 -38.51 0.79
C PHE A 139 -5.33 -37.91 2.19
N GLU A 140 -4.95 -38.71 3.20
CA GLU A 140 -4.67 -38.25 4.56
C GLU A 140 -3.51 -37.25 4.59
N GLN A 141 -2.41 -37.55 3.89
CA GLN A 141 -1.27 -36.63 3.75
C GLN A 141 -1.65 -35.30 3.09
N LEU A 142 -2.43 -35.32 2.02
CA LEU A 142 -2.88 -34.10 1.35
C LEU A 142 -3.93 -33.32 2.15
N ASN A 143 -4.73 -34.02 2.97
CA ASN A 143 -5.73 -33.41 3.83
C ASN A 143 -5.13 -32.78 5.10
N SER A 144 -3.97 -33.27 5.55
CA SER A 144 -3.25 -32.71 6.70
C SER A 144 -2.50 -31.41 6.39
N ILE A 145 -2.38 -31.01 5.13
CA ILE A 145 -1.75 -29.75 4.74
C ILE A 145 -2.74 -28.60 4.98
N ASP A 146 -2.36 -27.64 5.82
CA ASP A 146 -3.16 -26.48 6.12
C ASP A 146 -3.50 -25.68 4.87
N ASP A 147 -4.74 -25.20 4.81
CA ASP A 147 -5.20 -24.33 3.74
C ASP A 147 -4.58 -22.93 3.86
N ILE A 148 -4.15 -22.40 2.74
CA ILE A 148 -3.73 -21.01 2.64
C ILE A 148 -4.98 -20.15 2.90
N GLN A 149 -4.99 -19.45 4.01
CA GLN A 149 -6.02 -18.45 4.26
C GLN A 149 -5.77 -17.28 3.31
N THR A 150 -6.62 -17.15 2.32
CA THR A 150 -6.65 -15.94 1.48
C THR A 150 -7.32 -14.84 2.28
N VAL A 151 -6.59 -13.79 2.56
CA VAL A 151 -7.22 -12.52 2.90
C VAL A 151 -7.94 -12.09 1.62
N ASN A 152 -9.26 -12.23 1.58
CA ASN A 152 -10.05 -11.73 0.47
C ASN A 152 -9.74 -10.23 0.35
N LYS A 153 -9.12 -9.82 -0.74
CA LYS A 153 -9.06 -8.42 -1.14
C LYS A 153 -10.49 -7.99 -1.43
N VAL A 154 -11.19 -7.55 -0.42
CA VAL A 154 -12.48 -6.90 -0.59
C VAL A 154 -12.17 -5.42 -0.66
N GLU A 155 -12.45 -4.82 -1.78
CA GLU A 155 -12.31 -3.37 -1.98
C GLU A 155 -13.08 -2.66 -0.87
N MET A 156 -12.37 -1.88 -0.06
CA MET A 156 -12.99 -1.12 1.02
C MET A 156 -13.58 0.18 0.45
N ILE A 157 -14.80 0.13 -0.05
CA ILE A 157 -15.51 1.36 -0.38
C ILE A 157 -16.09 1.93 0.90
N ASN A 158 -15.52 3.00 1.39
CA ASN A 158 -15.86 3.62 2.66
C ASN A 158 -16.91 4.73 2.49
N VAL A 159 -17.88 4.77 3.39
CA VAL A 159 -18.76 5.94 3.55
C VAL A 159 -18.26 6.73 4.76
N ALA A 160 -17.41 7.71 4.50
CA ALA A 160 -17.17 8.74 5.49
C ALA A 160 -18.51 9.41 5.88
N SER A 161 -18.65 9.79 7.14
CA SER A 161 -19.83 10.55 7.55
C SER A 161 -19.92 11.83 6.69
N ARG A 162 -21.16 12.23 6.33
CA ARG A 162 -21.40 13.34 5.40
C ARG A 162 -20.66 14.61 5.85
N LEU A 163 -19.74 15.09 5.01
CA LEU A 163 -19.03 16.35 5.23
C LEU A 163 -19.91 17.53 4.72
N GLY A 164 -20.20 18.49 5.58
CA GLY A 164 -20.97 19.68 5.27
C GLY A 164 -20.28 20.64 4.29
N LYS A 165 -20.91 21.77 3.95
CA LYS A 165 -20.30 22.81 3.08
C LYS A 165 -19.13 23.52 3.76
N LYS A 166 -19.24 23.79 5.06
CA LYS A 166 -18.14 24.34 5.88
C LYS A 166 -17.24 23.21 6.34
N THR A 167 -15.95 23.35 6.09
CA THR A 167 -14.90 22.42 6.46
C THR A 167 -14.07 23.00 7.60
N ILE A 168 -12.76 22.86 7.56
CA ILE A 168 -11.82 23.45 8.51
C ILE A 168 -11.13 24.64 7.85
N GLU A 169 -11.09 25.77 8.53
CA GLU A 169 -10.39 26.97 8.09
C GLU A 169 -9.37 27.39 9.16
N LEU A 170 -8.13 27.51 8.76
CA LEU A 170 -7.03 28.06 9.55
C LEU A 170 -6.85 29.53 9.19
N LYS A 171 -6.90 30.44 10.19
CA LYS A 171 -6.71 31.88 9.98
C LYS A 171 -5.55 32.38 10.79
N ASP A 172 -4.51 32.83 10.10
CA ASP A 172 -3.30 33.48 10.63
C ASP A 172 -2.67 32.76 11.82
N ILE A 173 -2.65 31.42 11.75
CA ILE A 173 -2.14 30.56 12.81
C ILE A 173 -0.65 30.77 12.97
N SER A 174 -0.24 31.11 14.19
CA SER A 174 1.15 31.20 14.61
C SER A 174 1.37 30.41 15.88
N VAL A 175 2.50 29.75 15.99
CA VAL A 175 2.87 28.92 17.16
C VAL A 175 4.25 29.26 17.64
N GLN A 176 4.31 29.59 18.93
CA GLN A 176 5.54 29.86 19.64
C GLN A 176 5.51 29.17 21.00
N PHE A 177 6.61 28.55 21.40
CA PHE A 177 6.84 27.99 22.71
C PHE A 177 8.05 28.74 23.34
N ASP A 178 7.83 29.47 24.41
CA ASP A 178 8.80 30.33 25.01
C ASP A 178 9.47 31.25 23.98
N ASP A 179 10.77 31.10 23.73
CA ASP A 179 11.52 31.85 22.72
C ASP A 179 11.58 31.18 21.33
N LEU A 180 11.04 29.96 21.20
CA LEU A 180 11.10 29.20 19.97
C LEU A 180 9.84 29.40 19.12
N ILE A 181 9.97 30.15 18.04
CA ILE A 181 8.92 30.27 17.01
C ILE A 181 9.00 29.05 16.09
N LEU A 182 7.92 28.27 16.02
CA LEU A 182 7.81 27.12 15.14
C LEU A 182 7.39 27.55 13.73
N PHE A 183 6.28 28.28 13.62
CA PHE A 183 5.83 28.86 12.36
C PHE A 183 4.89 30.05 12.58
N ASN A 184 4.77 30.92 11.57
CA ASN A 184 4.00 32.16 11.65
C ASN A 184 3.02 32.29 10.47
N ASN A 185 1.89 32.96 10.76
CA ASN A 185 0.92 33.48 9.78
C ASN A 185 0.50 32.45 8.73
N PHE A 186 0.13 31.25 9.16
CA PHE A 186 -0.37 30.23 8.26
C PHE A 186 -1.89 30.28 8.16
N SER A 187 -2.41 30.48 6.95
CA SER A 187 -3.85 30.48 6.64
C SER A 187 -4.14 29.49 5.54
N TYR A 188 -5.18 28.65 5.74
CA TYR A 188 -5.60 27.67 4.75
C TYR A 188 -7.06 27.27 4.95
N LEU A 189 -7.81 27.16 3.86
CA LEU A 189 -9.17 26.63 3.85
C LEU A 189 -9.18 25.23 3.21
N PHE A 190 -9.43 24.21 4.02
CA PHE A 190 -9.49 22.84 3.55
C PHE A 190 -10.71 22.60 2.65
N LYS A 191 -10.48 21.97 1.50
CA LYS A 191 -11.52 21.44 0.62
C LYS A 191 -11.98 20.08 1.12
N ARG A 192 -13.15 19.63 0.69
CA ARG A 192 -13.74 18.36 1.18
C ARG A 192 -12.95 17.10 0.88
N THR A 193 -12.14 17.13 -0.17
CA THR A 193 -11.38 16.01 -0.68
C THR A 193 -9.88 16.28 -0.63
N ASP A 194 -9.45 17.24 0.21
CA ASP A 194 -8.03 17.55 0.32
C ASP A 194 -7.26 16.36 0.93
N ARG A 195 -6.17 15.99 0.27
CA ARG A 195 -5.21 14.95 0.68
C ARG A 195 -3.83 15.61 0.79
N ILE A 196 -3.49 16.00 2.01
CA ILE A 196 -2.33 16.86 2.27
C ILE A 196 -1.27 16.12 3.07
N GLY A 197 -0.07 16.03 2.51
CA GLY A 197 1.12 15.58 3.20
C GLY A 197 1.85 16.74 3.88
N ILE A 198 2.35 16.53 5.07
CA ILE A 198 3.14 17.51 5.81
C ILE A 198 4.59 17.04 5.88
N ILE A 199 5.50 17.84 5.34
CA ILE A 199 6.93 17.52 5.31
C ILE A 199 7.78 18.66 5.91
N GLY A 200 8.95 18.31 6.43
CA GLY A 200 9.90 19.24 7.02
C GLY A 200 10.81 18.56 8.03
N VAL A 201 11.85 19.28 8.47
CA VAL A 201 12.81 18.77 9.46
C VAL A 201 12.15 18.41 10.79
N ASN A 202 12.76 17.51 11.55
CA ASN A 202 12.23 17.14 12.85
C ASN A 202 12.27 18.33 13.82
N GLY A 203 11.16 18.50 14.58
CA GLY A 203 11.01 19.60 15.52
C GLY A 203 10.54 20.94 14.93
N CYS A 204 10.22 21.02 13.62
CA CYS A 204 9.73 22.24 13.00
C CYS A 204 8.25 22.57 13.29
N GLY A 205 7.50 21.69 13.99
CA GLY A 205 6.11 21.93 14.38
C GLY A 205 5.05 21.14 13.61
N LYS A 206 5.43 20.08 12.86
CA LYS A 206 4.50 19.22 12.09
C LYS A 206 3.39 18.65 12.98
N SER A 207 3.74 17.89 14.00
CA SER A 207 2.79 17.30 14.97
C SER A 207 2.02 18.37 15.75
N THR A 208 2.62 19.55 15.98
CA THR A 208 1.97 20.67 16.64
C THR A 208 0.83 21.21 15.78
N LEU A 209 1.00 21.33 14.47
CA LEU A 209 -0.06 21.72 13.55
C LEU A 209 -1.20 20.69 13.56
N LEU A 210 -0.89 19.39 13.55
CA LEU A 210 -1.91 18.34 13.66
C LEU A 210 -2.71 18.43 14.97
N LYS A 211 -2.04 18.66 16.12
CA LYS A 211 -2.70 18.84 17.43
C LYS A 211 -3.60 20.06 17.46
N ILE A 212 -3.24 21.14 16.78
CA ILE A 212 -4.09 22.33 16.65
C ILE A 212 -5.34 21.98 15.83
N ILE A 213 -5.18 21.32 14.69
CA ILE A 213 -6.31 20.89 13.86
C ILE A 213 -7.19 19.87 14.59
N ALA A 214 -6.59 19.00 15.42
CA ALA A 214 -7.29 18.01 16.25
C ALA A 214 -8.02 18.65 17.47
N LYS A 215 -7.91 19.95 17.72
CA LYS A 215 -8.45 20.68 18.89
C LYS A 215 -7.75 20.32 20.21
N GLU A 216 -6.61 19.68 20.19
CA GLU A 216 -5.84 19.32 21.39
C GLU A 216 -4.94 20.44 21.88
N LEU A 217 -4.55 21.35 20.98
CA LEU A 217 -3.70 22.51 21.30
C LEU A 217 -4.31 23.79 20.71
N LYS A 218 -4.27 24.88 21.45
CA LYS A 218 -4.63 26.18 20.94
C LYS A 218 -3.41 26.85 20.28
N PRO A 219 -3.56 27.53 19.15
CA PRO A 219 -2.48 28.33 18.58
C PRO A 219 -2.14 29.51 19.48
N THR A 220 -0.91 30.02 19.35
CA THR A 220 -0.49 31.25 20.06
C THR A 220 -1.22 32.49 19.52
N ASN A 221 -1.33 32.59 18.19
CA ASN A 221 -2.13 33.60 17.51
C ASN A 221 -2.96 32.95 16.40
N GLY A 222 -4.04 33.61 16.01
CA GLY A 222 -4.98 33.14 14.99
C GLY A 222 -6.07 32.25 15.57
N GLU A 223 -6.93 31.73 14.69
CA GLU A 223 -8.05 30.88 15.07
C GLU A 223 -8.29 29.75 14.08
N VAL A 224 -8.86 28.66 14.57
CA VAL A 224 -9.31 27.53 13.74
C VAL A 224 -10.84 27.48 13.76
N ILE A 225 -11.46 27.58 12.58
CA ILE A 225 -12.90 27.54 12.44
C ILE A 225 -13.29 26.16 11.90
N TYR A 226 -14.25 25.53 12.57
CA TYR A 226 -14.74 24.20 12.20
C TYR A 226 -16.18 24.24 11.70
N GLY A 227 -16.49 23.45 10.70
CA GLY A 227 -17.88 23.17 10.32
C GLY A 227 -18.55 22.23 11.32
N ASP A 228 -19.88 22.37 11.47
CA ASP A 228 -20.68 21.63 12.46
C ASP A 228 -20.65 20.09 12.30
N THR A 229 -20.37 19.62 11.09
CA THR A 229 -20.38 18.18 10.76
C THR A 229 -19.01 17.50 10.86
N ILE A 230 -17.97 18.24 11.30
CA ILE A 230 -16.62 17.72 11.35
C ILE A 230 -16.47 16.66 12.44
N LYS A 231 -16.04 15.47 12.02
CA LYS A 231 -15.62 14.36 12.88
C LYS A 231 -14.18 14.01 12.59
N ILE A 232 -13.29 14.30 13.52
CA ILE A 232 -11.85 14.12 13.37
C ILE A 232 -11.48 12.75 13.95
N GLY A 233 -10.81 11.92 13.15
CA GLY A 233 -10.07 10.76 13.58
C GLY A 233 -8.58 11.09 13.61
N TYR A 234 -7.96 11.07 14.77
CA TYR A 234 -6.55 11.41 14.92
C TYR A 234 -5.72 10.20 15.34
N PHE A 235 -4.87 9.72 14.42
CA PHE A 235 -3.90 8.69 14.67
C PHE A 235 -2.60 9.31 15.18
N LYS A 236 -2.40 9.24 16.49
CA LYS A 236 -1.26 9.82 17.20
C LYS A 236 -0.01 8.96 17.08
N GLN A 237 1.13 9.57 17.37
CA GLN A 237 2.41 8.86 17.44
C GLN A 237 2.45 7.83 18.59
N THR A 238 1.72 8.04 19.70
CA THR A 238 1.59 7.12 20.83
C THR A 238 0.19 6.52 20.89
N CYS A 239 0.06 5.31 21.44
CA CYS A 239 -1.21 4.58 21.59
C CYS A 239 -1.69 4.56 23.05
N ASP A 240 -1.63 5.71 23.74
CA ASP A 240 -1.90 5.80 25.17
C ASP A 240 -3.37 5.58 25.54
N ASP A 241 -4.28 5.61 24.56
CA ASP A 241 -5.73 5.50 24.76
C ASP A 241 -6.25 4.03 24.76
N LEU A 242 -5.38 3.03 24.75
CA LEU A 242 -5.77 1.61 24.74
C LEU A 242 -5.97 1.08 26.17
N ASP A 243 -7.15 0.56 26.48
CA ASP A 243 -7.40 -0.17 27.75
C ASP A 243 -6.81 -1.58 27.68
N GLU A 244 -5.67 -1.77 28.31
CA GLU A 244 -4.94 -3.05 28.30
C GLU A 244 -5.70 -4.22 28.96
N ASN A 245 -6.71 -3.94 29.78
CA ASN A 245 -7.50 -4.94 30.47
C ASN A 245 -8.68 -5.48 29.64
N MET A 246 -8.92 -4.92 28.47
CA MET A 246 -9.97 -5.34 27.57
C MET A 246 -9.48 -6.36 26.54
N ARG A 247 -10.42 -7.13 25.98
CA ARG A 247 -10.17 -7.95 24.79
C ARG A 247 -10.27 -7.09 23.53
N VAL A 248 -9.54 -7.45 22.49
CA VAL A 248 -9.54 -6.76 21.20
C VAL A 248 -10.94 -6.51 20.66
N ILE A 249 -11.77 -7.57 20.60
CA ILE A 249 -13.12 -7.46 20.03
C ILE A 249 -14.07 -6.61 20.90
N ASP A 250 -13.92 -6.65 22.22
CA ASP A 250 -14.77 -5.89 23.13
C ASP A 250 -14.42 -4.39 23.07
N PHE A 251 -13.14 -4.06 22.94
CA PHE A 251 -12.65 -2.69 22.75
C PHE A 251 -13.23 -2.07 21.46
N ILE A 252 -13.19 -2.80 20.35
CA ILE A 252 -13.75 -2.31 19.08
C ILE A 252 -15.28 -2.18 19.16
N LYS A 253 -15.97 -3.11 19.79
CA LYS A 253 -17.44 -3.05 19.99
C LYS A 253 -17.88 -1.87 20.83
N GLN A 254 -17.07 -1.42 21.79
CA GLN A 254 -17.36 -0.21 22.56
C GLN A 254 -17.46 1.02 21.66
N THR A 255 -16.59 1.11 20.65
CA THR A 255 -16.59 2.22 19.69
C THR A 255 -17.76 2.12 18.71
N SER A 256 -17.93 0.97 18.07
CA SER A 256 -19.06 0.70 17.19
C SER A 256 -19.23 -0.81 16.94
N ASN A 257 -20.47 -1.28 16.99
CA ASN A 257 -20.77 -2.67 16.63
C ASN A 257 -20.72 -2.91 15.13
N ASN A 258 -20.98 -1.88 14.33
CA ASN A 258 -21.08 -1.98 12.88
C ASN A 258 -20.57 -0.72 12.20
N LEU A 259 -19.84 -0.88 11.11
CA LEU A 259 -19.42 0.19 10.22
C LEU A 259 -20.25 0.11 8.93
N LYS A 260 -20.94 1.20 8.58
CA LYS A 260 -21.65 1.30 7.31
C LYS A 260 -20.69 1.70 6.21
N THR A 261 -20.69 0.96 5.11
CA THR A 261 -19.93 1.25 3.89
C THR A 261 -20.85 1.22 2.67
N LEU A 262 -20.38 1.62 1.50
CA LEU A 262 -21.18 1.54 0.26
C LEU A 262 -21.53 0.09 -0.11
N GLU A 263 -20.69 -0.88 0.23
CA GLU A 263 -20.92 -2.31 -0.01
C GLU A 263 -21.85 -2.96 1.01
N GLY A 264 -22.16 -2.28 2.10
CA GLY A 264 -23.02 -2.80 3.15
C GLY A 264 -22.55 -2.47 4.56
N THR A 265 -23.09 -3.18 5.53
CA THR A 265 -22.74 -3.00 6.93
C THR A 265 -21.77 -4.09 7.37
N PHE A 266 -20.58 -3.71 7.79
CA PHE A 266 -19.57 -4.62 8.33
C PHE A 266 -19.64 -4.64 9.86
N SER A 267 -19.68 -5.84 10.43
CA SER A 267 -19.60 -6.03 11.88
C SER A 267 -18.18 -5.77 12.40
N ALA A 268 -18.06 -5.45 13.69
CA ALA A 268 -16.77 -5.30 14.37
C ALA A 268 -15.87 -6.52 14.16
N LYS A 269 -16.43 -7.75 14.15
CA LYS A 269 -15.70 -8.99 13.90
C LYS A 269 -15.07 -9.00 12.49
N GLN A 270 -15.86 -8.68 11.46
CA GLN A 270 -15.37 -8.63 10.07
C GLN A 270 -14.30 -7.57 9.88
N MET A 271 -14.44 -6.42 10.56
CA MET A 271 -13.40 -5.38 10.50
C MET A 271 -12.11 -5.82 11.21
N CYS A 272 -12.20 -6.51 12.34
CA CYS A 272 -11.04 -7.12 12.98
C CYS A 272 -10.34 -8.12 12.06
N GLU A 273 -11.08 -9.00 11.37
CA GLU A 273 -10.52 -9.96 10.42
C GLU A 273 -9.81 -9.28 9.25
N ARG A 274 -10.36 -8.18 8.72
CA ARG A 274 -9.73 -7.36 7.67
C ARG A 274 -8.43 -6.73 8.11
N PHE A 275 -8.35 -6.32 9.38
CA PHE A 275 -7.13 -5.78 9.99
C PHE A 275 -6.24 -6.88 10.59
N LEU A 276 -6.33 -8.10 10.06
CA LEU A 276 -5.48 -9.24 10.41
C LEU A 276 -5.56 -9.65 11.90
N PHE A 277 -6.70 -9.39 12.56
CA PHE A 277 -7.03 -9.98 13.85
C PHE A 277 -7.89 -11.21 13.60
N ASP A 278 -7.27 -12.38 13.58
CA ASP A 278 -7.98 -13.65 13.48
C ASP A 278 -8.86 -13.92 14.71
N SER A 279 -9.68 -14.97 14.67
CA SER A 279 -10.60 -15.28 15.77
C SER A 279 -9.87 -15.52 17.10
N SER A 280 -8.63 -15.96 17.12
CA SER A 280 -7.83 -16.20 18.32
C SER A 280 -7.35 -14.86 18.91
N LEU A 281 -6.82 -13.98 18.08
CA LEU A 281 -6.36 -12.65 18.49
C LEU A 281 -7.51 -11.75 18.93
N GLN A 282 -8.70 -11.87 18.32
CA GLN A 282 -9.88 -11.08 18.70
C GLN A 282 -10.29 -11.29 20.17
N HIS A 283 -10.07 -12.48 20.70
CA HIS A 283 -10.40 -12.84 22.10
C HIS A 283 -9.23 -12.67 23.06
N THR A 284 -8.06 -12.25 22.57
CA THR A 284 -6.87 -11.99 23.39
C THR A 284 -6.97 -10.62 24.07
N TYR A 285 -6.39 -10.48 25.27
CA TYR A 285 -6.28 -9.20 25.97
C TYR A 285 -5.28 -8.27 25.26
N ILE A 286 -5.59 -6.97 25.21
CA ILE A 286 -4.76 -5.94 24.57
C ILE A 286 -3.36 -5.89 25.19
N SER A 287 -3.22 -6.15 26.50
CA SER A 287 -1.92 -6.23 27.19
C SER A 287 -0.97 -7.27 26.59
N ARG A 288 -1.48 -8.32 25.92
CA ARG A 288 -0.68 -9.41 25.32
C ARG A 288 -0.30 -9.16 23.87
N LEU A 289 -0.81 -8.10 23.27
CA LEU A 289 -0.50 -7.74 21.90
C LEU A 289 0.93 -7.17 21.79
N SER A 290 1.60 -7.47 20.68
CA SER A 290 2.84 -6.78 20.28
C SER A 290 2.61 -5.30 20.02
N GLY A 291 3.67 -4.49 19.99
CA GLY A 291 3.58 -3.05 19.70
C GLY A 291 2.89 -2.77 18.36
N GLY A 292 3.27 -3.49 17.30
CA GLY A 292 2.65 -3.36 15.98
C GLY A 292 1.17 -3.77 15.96
N GLU A 293 0.78 -4.83 16.70
CA GLU A 293 -0.63 -5.21 16.84
C GLU A 293 -1.44 -4.17 17.62
N LYS A 294 -0.90 -3.59 18.69
CA LYS A 294 -1.53 -2.47 19.43
C LYS A 294 -1.72 -1.27 18.50
N ARG A 295 -0.73 -0.95 17.69
CA ARG A 295 -0.77 0.13 16.72
C ARG A 295 -1.87 -0.08 15.67
N ARG A 296 -1.95 -1.29 15.14
CA ARG A 296 -2.99 -1.72 14.20
C ARG A 296 -4.39 -1.70 14.80
N LEU A 297 -4.54 -2.12 16.07
CA LEU A 297 -5.81 -2.04 16.79
C LEU A 297 -6.25 -0.59 17.00
N TYR A 298 -5.33 0.28 17.36
CA TYR A 298 -5.58 1.70 17.53
C TYR A 298 -6.06 2.36 16.23
N LEU A 299 -5.41 2.02 15.11
CA LEU A 299 -5.85 2.45 13.78
C LEU A 299 -7.27 1.98 13.48
N LEU A 300 -7.56 0.69 13.66
CA LEU A 300 -8.89 0.14 13.45
C LEU A 300 -9.94 0.86 14.29
N ASN A 301 -9.65 1.15 15.55
CA ASN A 301 -10.56 1.85 16.45
C ASN A 301 -10.93 3.26 15.94
N ILE A 302 -9.96 4.01 15.41
CA ILE A 302 -10.20 5.33 14.80
C ILE A 302 -11.12 5.20 13.59
N LEU A 303 -10.85 4.25 12.72
CA LEU A 303 -11.64 4.04 11.50
C LEU A 303 -13.08 3.61 11.82
N MET A 304 -13.30 2.84 12.88
CA MET A 304 -14.64 2.42 13.33
C MET A 304 -15.51 3.59 13.82
N GLN A 305 -14.92 4.72 14.17
CA GLN A 305 -15.65 5.95 14.51
C GLN A 305 -16.29 6.65 13.31
N ALA A 306 -16.04 6.17 12.09
CA ALA A 306 -16.48 6.76 10.83
C ALA A 306 -16.17 8.27 10.73
N PRO A 307 -14.90 8.70 10.89
CA PRO A 307 -14.50 10.10 10.77
C PRO A 307 -14.71 10.60 9.32
N ASN A 308 -14.77 11.95 9.15
CA ASN A 308 -14.73 12.58 7.84
C ASN A 308 -13.49 13.47 7.64
N VAL A 309 -12.67 13.59 8.68
CA VAL A 309 -11.33 14.16 8.65
C VAL A 309 -10.40 13.18 9.33
N LEU A 310 -9.38 12.75 8.63
CA LEU A 310 -8.34 11.86 9.16
C LEU A 310 -7.02 12.62 9.30
N LEU A 311 -6.47 12.57 10.49
CA LEU A 311 -5.16 13.12 10.82
C LEU A 311 -4.22 11.97 11.17
N PHE A 312 -3.07 11.91 10.51
CA PHE A 312 -2.06 10.89 10.77
C PHE A 312 -0.73 11.52 11.16
N ASP A 313 -0.21 11.14 12.32
CA ASP A 313 1.12 11.55 12.79
C ASP A 313 2.07 10.35 12.74
N GLU A 314 2.88 10.28 11.68
CA GLU A 314 3.81 9.19 11.36
C GLU A 314 3.14 7.80 11.37
N PRO A 315 2.13 7.56 10.52
CA PRO A 315 1.39 6.29 10.52
C PRO A 315 2.24 5.12 10.05
N THR A 316 3.29 5.38 9.29
CA THR A 316 4.18 4.38 8.71
C THR A 316 5.17 3.80 9.71
N ASN A 317 5.42 4.50 10.82
CA ASN A 317 6.23 3.98 11.92
C ASN A 317 5.47 2.86 12.64
N ASP A 318 6.14 1.76 12.93
CA ASP A 318 5.62 0.61 13.69
C ASP A 318 4.45 -0.16 13.04
N LEU A 319 4.10 0.13 11.77
CA LEU A 319 3.17 -0.68 10.99
C LEU A 319 3.93 -1.55 9.98
N ASP A 320 3.56 -2.82 9.90
CA ASP A 320 4.10 -3.72 8.87
C ASP A 320 3.58 -3.36 7.47
N ILE A 321 4.30 -3.78 6.43
CA ILE A 321 3.97 -3.50 5.02
C ILE A 321 2.54 -3.97 4.67
N THR A 322 2.08 -5.07 5.26
CA THR A 322 0.74 -5.61 5.02
C THR A 322 -0.35 -4.70 5.59
N THR A 323 -0.15 -4.22 6.82
CA THR A 323 -1.06 -3.26 7.46
C THR A 323 -1.06 -1.92 6.74
N LEU A 324 0.12 -1.46 6.26
CA LEU A 324 0.21 -0.24 5.44
C LEU A 324 -0.57 -0.38 4.14
N ALA A 325 -0.51 -1.54 3.47
CA ALA A 325 -1.30 -1.78 2.26
C ALA A 325 -2.81 -1.73 2.54
N ILE A 326 -3.27 -2.30 3.66
CA ILE A 326 -4.68 -2.23 4.09
C ILE A 326 -5.10 -0.78 4.37
N LEU A 327 -4.24 -0.01 5.04
CA LEU A 327 -4.49 1.42 5.30
C LEU A 327 -4.57 2.21 3.99
N GLU A 328 -3.64 2.01 3.07
CA GLU A 328 -3.61 2.68 1.77
C GLU A 328 -4.87 2.37 0.97
N ASP A 329 -5.29 1.12 0.86
CA ASP A 329 -6.53 0.71 0.17
C ASP A 329 -7.77 1.35 0.82
N TYR A 330 -7.79 1.50 2.16
CA TYR A 330 -8.84 2.22 2.87
C TYR A 330 -8.83 3.71 2.51
N LEU A 331 -7.66 4.35 2.52
CA LEU A 331 -7.50 5.79 2.23
C LEU A 331 -7.80 6.11 0.76
N ASP A 332 -7.52 5.21 -0.18
CA ASP A 332 -7.85 5.39 -1.60
C ASP A 332 -9.36 5.57 -1.80
N SER A 333 -10.18 4.83 -1.06
CA SER A 333 -11.65 4.90 -1.11
C SER A 333 -12.25 5.97 -0.18
N PHE A 334 -11.44 6.64 0.65
CA PHE A 334 -11.93 7.59 1.65
C PHE A 334 -12.39 8.91 1.05
N ASN A 335 -13.67 9.25 1.25
CA ASN A 335 -14.31 10.50 0.78
C ASN A 335 -14.32 11.58 1.88
N GLY A 336 -13.15 12.05 2.28
CA GLY A 336 -13.01 13.08 3.31
C GLY A 336 -11.65 13.75 3.23
N ILE A 337 -11.34 14.57 4.23
CA ILE A 337 -10.06 15.27 4.31
C ILE A 337 -9.04 14.33 4.94
N ILE A 338 -7.87 14.19 4.32
CA ILE A 338 -6.72 13.46 4.84
C ILE A 338 -5.57 14.45 5.04
N ILE A 339 -5.01 14.47 6.24
CA ILE A 339 -3.82 15.25 6.56
C ILE A 339 -2.83 14.31 7.24
N THR A 340 -1.67 14.13 6.66
CA THR A 340 -0.69 13.18 7.17
C THR A 340 0.70 13.80 7.30
N VAL A 341 1.35 13.56 8.42
CA VAL A 341 2.80 13.73 8.60
C VAL A 341 3.42 12.37 8.35
N SER A 342 4.31 12.25 7.40
CA SER A 342 5.08 11.03 7.16
C SER A 342 6.45 11.32 6.57
N HIS A 343 7.40 10.47 6.89
CA HIS A 343 8.71 10.41 6.23
C HIS A 343 8.75 9.35 5.13
N ASP A 344 7.74 8.50 5.02
CA ASP A 344 7.57 7.53 3.93
C ASP A 344 7.14 8.25 2.64
N ARG A 345 8.09 8.38 1.71
CA ARG A 345 7.89 9.06 0.43
C ARG A 345 6.89 8.33 -0.46
N TYR A 346 6.89 6.99 -0.41
CA TYR A 346 5.96 6.17 -1.18
C TYR A 346 4.51 6.38 -0.71
N PHE A 347 4.31 6.40 0.61
CA PHE A 347 3.01 6.68 1.22
C PHE A 347 2.51 8.08 0.85
N LEU A 348 3.38 9.10 0.91
CA LEU A 348 3.03 10.47 0.54
C LEU A 348 2.66 10.60 -0.95
N ASP A 349 3.42 9.97 -1.86
CA ASP A 349 3.13 10.03 -3.30
C ASP A 349 1.83 9.29 -3.66
N ARG A 350 1.49 8.21 -2.94
CA ARG A 350 0.27 7.45 -3.19
C ARG A 350 -0.98 8.14 -2.66
N ILE A 351 -0.90 8.73 -1.46
CA ILE A 351 -2.11 9.19 -0.74
C ILE A 351 -2.33 10.71 -0.89
N CYS A 352 -1.27 11.52 -1.08
CA CYS A 352 -1.36 12.96 -1.02
C CYS A 352 -1.29 13.61 -2.40
N ASP A 353 -2.23 14.52 -2.67
CA ASP A 353 -2.29 15.33 -3.90
C ASP A 353 -1.53 16.66 -3.75
N SER A 354 -1.20 17.05 -2.52
CA SER A 354 -0.52 18.31 -2.21
C SER A 354 0.28 18.21 -0.91
N LEU A 355 1.21 19.14 -0.72
CA LEU A 355 2.12 19.15 0.43
C LEU A 355 2.10 20.49 1.17
N PHE A 356 2.20 20.44 2.51
CA PHE A 356 2.62 21.55 3.34
C PHE A 356 4.10 21.37 3.68
N VAL A 357 4.92 22.25 3.17
CA VAL A 357 6.38 22.23 3.36
C VAL A 357 6.77 23.20 4.45
N PHE A 358 7.29 22.69 5.56
CA PHE A 358 7.82 23.49 6.65
C PHE A 358 9.28 23.88 6.36
N LYS A 359 9.50 25.16 6.09
CA LYS A 359 10.83 25.71 5.84
C LYS A 359 10.93 27.14 6.41
N ASP A 360 12.05 27.46 7.03
CA ASP A 360 12.36 28.81 7.52
C ASP A 360 11.24 29.43 8.38
N LYS A 361 10.64 28.64 9.27
CA LYS A 361 9.52 29.04 10.15
C LYS A 361 8.25 29.45 9.40
N GLN A 362 8.11 29.04 8.16
CA GLN A 362 6.94 29.25 7.32
C GLN A 362 6.42 27.91 6.78
N ILE A 363 5.13 27.87 6.47
CA ILE A 363 4.49 26.73 5.83
C ILE A 363 4.11 27.14 4.41
N THR A 364 4.67 26.45 3.42
CA THR A 364 4.38 26.71 2.01
C THR A 364 3.52 25.59 1.45
N TYR A 365 2.45 25.94 0.75
CA TYR A 365 1.62 24.99 0.02
C TYR A 365 2.27 24.65 -1.31
N CYS A 366 2.43 23.37 -1.61
CA CYS A 366 2.93 22.87 -2.88
C CYS A 366 1.89 21.90 -3.46
N ASN A 367 1.51 22.13 -4.73
CA ASN A 367 0.62 21.23 -5.46
C ASN A 367 1.43 20.08 -6.06
N GLY A 368 0.93 18.85 -5.95
CA GLY A 368 1.60 17.62 -6.38
C GLY A 368 2.15 16.80 -5.21
N GLY A 369 2.49 15.52 -5.49
CA GLY A 369 3.09 14.59 -4.54
C GLY A 369 4.54 14.91 -4.20
N TYR A 370 5.14 14.07 -3.37
CA TYR A 370 6.51 14.24 -2.90
C TYR A 370 7.56 14.21 -4.04
N SER A 371 7.39 13.35 -5.02
CA SER A 371 8.25 13.28 -6.20
C SER A 371 8.26 14.58 -6.99
N SER A 372 7.09 15.19 -7.21
CA SER A 372 6.95 16.49 -7.89
C SER A 372 7.64 17.62 -7.13
N TYR A 373 7.57 17.59 -5.80
CA TYR A 373 8.29 18.56 -4.95
C TYR A 373 9.80 18.43 -5.09
N LEU A 374 10.35 17.21 -5.11
CA LEU A 374 11.79 16.97 -5.31
C LEU A 374 12.28 17.50 -6.65
N ASP A 375 11.54 17.26 -7.73
CA ASP A 375 11.91 17.75 -9.07
C ASP A 375 11.96 19.29 -9.12
N THR A 376 11.00 19.93 -8.47
CA THR A 376 10.93 21.39 -8.37
C THR A 376 12.08 21.94 -7.52
N SER A 377 12.39 21.34 -6.39
CA SER A 377 13.46 21.76 -5.49
C SER A 377 14.85 21.57 -6.12
N ASN A 378 15.07 20.48 -6.87
CA ASN A 378 16.31 20.22 -7.59
C ASN A 378 16.49 21.15 -8.80
N SER A 379 15.43 21.65 -9.39
CA SER A 379 15.50 22.62 -10.51
C SER A 379 15.93 24.00 -10.04
N VAL A 380 15.56 24.43 -8.85
CA VAL A 380 15.94 25.72 -8.25
C VAL A 380 17.42 25.75 -7.83
N SER A 381 17.98 24.61 -7.43
CA SER A 381 19.41 24.50 -7.01
C SER A 381 20.41 24.38 -8.18
N LYS A 382 19.95 24.15 -9.42
CA LYS A 382 20.80 23.94 -10.61
C LYS A 382 20.87 25.12 -11.58
N THR A 383 20.40 26.29 -11.23
CA THR A 383 20.48 27.49 -12.08
C THR A 383 21.84 28.19 -12.03
N LYS A 384 22.94 27.46 -12.28
CA LYS A 384 24.20 28.04 -12.80
C LYS A 384 24.95 26.95 -13.59
N GLY A 385 24.67 26.86 -14.89
CA GLY A 385 25.43 26.07 -15.86
C GLY A 385 24.75 24.79 -16.33
N ASP A 386 23.92 24.86 -17.33
CA ASP A 386 23.67 23.87 -18.38
C ASP A 386 22.30 24.07 -19.08
N GLY A 387 22.10 25.25 -19.65
CA GLY A 387 20.88 25.54 -20.41
C GLY A 387 20.79 24.86 -21.79
N ALA A 388 21.92 24.34 -22.31
CA ALA A 388 21.98 23.82 -23.68
C ALA A 388 21.70 22.30 -23.80
N LEU A 389 21.97 21.52 -22.76
CA LEU A 389 21.75 20.07 -22.76
C LEU A 389 20.25 19.71 -22.45
N ARG A 390 19.63 20.47 -21.56
CA ARG A 390 18.19 20.27 -21.22
C ARG A 390 17.21 20.51 -22.37
N TYR A 391 17.53 21.46 -23.27
CA TYR A 391 16.69 21.74 -24.44
C TYR A 391 16.70 20.60 -25.46
N LYS A 392 17.81 19.86 -25.58
CA LYS A 392 17.91 18.67 -26.42
C LYS A 392 17.21 17.45 -25.83
N GLU A 393 17.31 17.22 -24.50
CA GLU A 393 16.64 16.12 -23.81
C GLU A 393 15.12 16.32 -23.73
N GLN A 394 14.64 17.52 -23.44
CA GLN A 394 13.21 17.84 -23.50
C GLN A 394 12.63 17.69 -24.92
N LYS A 395 13.39 18.03 -25.94
CA LYS A 395 12.97 17.86 -27.33
C LYS A 395 12.99 16.40 -27.79
N MET A 396 13.86 15.57 -27.20
CA MET A 396 13.84 14.11 -27.39
C MET A 396 12.68 13.46 -26.63
N LEU A 397 12.41 13.84 -25.38
CA LEU A 397 11.26 13.38 -24.57
C LEU A 397 9.92 13.80 -25.18
N GLN A 398 9.80 15.03 -25.68
CA GLN A 398 8.60 15.48 -26.41
C GLN A 398 8.40 14.78 -27.76
N LYS A 399 9.47 14.33 -28.42
CA LYS A 399 9.38 13.50 -29.63
C LYS A 399 8.98 12.05 -29.34
N GLN A 400 9.27 11.52 -28.16
CA GLN A 400 8.83 10.20 -27.73
C GLN A 400 7.37 10.19 -27.24
N GLN A 401 6.78 11.32 -26.87
CA GLN A 401 5.38 11.43 -26.38
C GLN A 401 4.32 11.66 -27.48
N GLN A 402 4.68 11.71 -28.76
CA GLN A 402 3.70 11.75 -29.85
C GLN A 402 3.60 10.38 -30.54
N ILE A 403 3.19 9.37 -29.79
CA ILE A 403 2.74 8.09 -30.39
C ILE A 403 1.30 8.30 -30.88
N LYS A 404 1.16 8.79 -32.13
CA LYS A 404 -0.16 8.75 -32.82
C LYS A 404 -0.34 7.38 -33.42
N LEU A 405 -1.52 6.79 -33.21
CA LEU A 405 -1.90 5.56 -33.93
C LEU A 405 -1.75 5.80 -35.43
N THR A 406 -1.11 4.86 -36.10
CA THR A 406 -1.05 4.85 -37.58
C THR A 406 -2.43 4.51 -38.13
N SER A 407 -2.71 4.90 -39.39
CA SER A 407 -4.00 4.56 -40.04
C SER A 407 -4.25 3.03 -40.07
N LYS A 408 -3.20 2.23 -40.15
CA LYS A 408 -3.29 0.76 -40.10
C LYS A 408 -3.68 0.25 -38.69
N GLU A 409 -3.11 0.82 -37.64
CA GLU A 409 -3.44 0.44 -36.25
C GLU A 409 -4.87 0.84 -35.86
N LYS A 410 -5.42 1.91 -36.43
CA LYS A 410 -6.84 2.26 -36.26
C LYS A 410 -7.78 1.27 -36.92
N GLN A 411 -7.48 0.87 -38.15
CA GLN A 411 -8.25 -0.16 -38.85
C GLN A 411 -8.13 -1.55 -38.16
N GLU A 412 -6.95 -1.86 -37.63
CA GLU A 412 -6.70 -3.07 -36.86
C GLU A 412 -7.55 -3.07 -35.57
N LEU A 413 -7.64 -1.94 -34.87
CA LEU A 413 -8.43 -1.79 -33.65
C LEU A 413 -9.94 -1.97 -33.90
N GLU A 414 -10.47 -1.36 -34.96
CA GLU A 414 -11.88 -1.48 -35.34
C GLU A 414 -12.24 -2.92 -35.77
N ALA A 415 -11.31 -3.64 -36.41
CA ALA A 415 -11.54 -5.02 -36.82
C ALA A 415 -11.38 -6.03 -35.66
N MET A 416 -10.64 -5.68 -34.60
CA MET A 416 -10.27 -6.59 -33.54
C MET A 416 -11.46 -7.04 -32.69
N GLU A 417 -12.42 -6.15 -32.43
CA GLU A 417 -13.64 -6.51 -31.69
C GLU A 417 -14.46 -7.58 -32.40
N GLY A 418 -14.55 -7.48 -33.72
CA GLY A 418 -15.24 -8.51 -34.55
C GLY A 418 -14.51 -9.86 -34.54
N ILE A 419 -13.17 -9.84 -34.56
CA ILE A 419 -12.36 -11.07 -34.53
C ILE A 419 -12.44 -11.76 -33.16
N ILE A 420 -12.44 -11.01 -32.09
CA ILE A 420 -12.58 -11.54 -30.74
C ILE A 420 -13.95 -12.18 -30.56
N LEU A 421 -15.01 -11.50 -30.97
CA LEU A 421 -16.38 -12.03 -30.91
C LEU A 421 -16.57 -13.33 -31.71
N ASP A 422 -15.95 -13.41 -32.89
CA ASP A 422 -15.99 -14.62 -33.75
C ASP A 422 -15.25 -15.79 -33.09
N LEU A 423 -14.09 -15.54 -32.48
CA LEU A 423 -13.34 -16.56 -31.73
C LEU A 423 -14.10 -17.07 -30.51
N GLU A 424 -14.76 -16.16 -29.77
CA GLU A 424 -15.61 -16.53 -28.61
C GLU A 424 -16.79 -17.41 -29.05
N GLN A 425 -17.47 -17.09 -30.17
CA GLN A 425 -18.55 -17.90 -30.72
C GLN A 425 -18.06 -19.27 -31.19
N GLN A 426 -16.87 -19.36 -31.81
CA GLN A 426 -16.27 -20.64 -32.20
C GLN A 426 -15.96 -21.52 -30.98
N ILE A 427 -15.43 -20.93 -29.89
CA ILE A 427 -15.15 -21.63 -28.64
C ILE A 427 -16.46 -22.15 -28.01
N GLU A 428 -17.52 -21.34 -28.01
CA GLU A 428 -18.83 -21.73 -27.49
C GLU A 428 -19.40 -22.91 -28.31
N THR A 429 -19.33 -22.84 -29.64
CA THR A 429 -19.79 -23.92 -30.54
C THR A 429 -19.03 -25.24 -30.33
N ILE A 430 -17.73 -25.16 -30.02
CA ILE A 430 -16.92 -26.33 -29.67
C ILE A 430 -17.30 -26.90 -28.32
N ASN A 431 -17.54 -26.03 -27.33
CA ASN A 431 -18.00 -26.48 -26.02
C ASN A 431 -19.36 -27.21 -26.10
N ASP A 432 -20.28 -26.73 -26.93
CA ASP A 432 -21.57 -27.38 -27.18
C ASP A 432 -21.38 -28.75 -27.84
N LYS A 433 -20.51 -28.84 -28.84
CA LYS A 433 -20.15 -30.12 -29.47
C LYS A 433 -19.46 -31.07 -28.50
N MET A 434 -18.62 -30.60 -27.61
CA MET A 434 -18.03 -31.45 -26.56
C MET A 434 -19.08 -32.00 -25.57
N ASN A 435 -20.15 -31.26 -25.34
CA ASN A 435 -21.28 -31.73 -24.53
C ASN A 435 -22.13 -32.79 -25.28
N GLU A 436 -22.22 -32.72 -26.61
CA GLU A 436 -22.95 -33.71 -27.42
C GLU A 436 -22.18 -35.04 -27.58
N TYR A 437 -20.84 -35.00 -27.64
CA TYR A 437 -19.98 -36.18 -27.86
C TYR A 437 -19.38 -36.74 -26.59
N GLN A 438 -20.08 -36.71 -25.45
CA GLN A 438 -19.58 -37.16 -24.14
C GLN A 438 -19.10 -38.63 -24.09
N ASP A 439 -19.61 -39.47 -24.99
CA ASP A 439 -19.29 -40.91 -25.05
C ASP A 439 -18.15 -41.27 -26.02
N ASP A 440 -17.66 -40.34 -26.84
CA ASP A 440 -16.60 -40.58 -27.82
C ASP A 440 -15.28 -39.91 -27.43
N PHE A 441 -14.43 -40.66 -26.73
CA PHE A 441 -13.17 -40.18 -26.19
C PHE A 441 -12.21 -39.60 -27.26
N ASN A 442 -12.17 -40.18 -28.47
CA ASN A 442 -11.25 -39.69 -29.54
C ASN A 442 -11.69 -38.32 -30.04
N LYS A 443 -13.00 -38.12 -30.25
CA LYS A 443 -13.55 -36.83 -30.67
C LYS A 443 -13.43 -35.77 -29.58
N LEU A 444 -13.58 -36.13 -28.29
CA LEU A 444 -13.37 -35.23 -27.19
C LEU A 444 -11.93 -34.72 -27.12
N VAL A 445 -10.92 -35.55 -27.38
CA VAL A 445 -9.53 -35.15 -27.42
C VAL A 445 -9.26 -34.19 -28.58
N GLU A 446 -9.80 -34.47 -29.79
CA GLU A 446 -9.66 -33.56 -30.93
C GLU A 446 -10.32 -32.20 -30.67
N LEU A 447 -11.55 -32.19 -30.17
CA LEU A 447 -12.27 -30.96 -29.83
C LEU A 447 -11.60 -30.17 -28.71
N SER A 448 -11.00 -30.83 -27.69
CA SER A 448 -10.25 -30.20 -26.65
C SER A 448 -8.98 -29.52 -27.19
N ASN A 449 -8.24 -30.16 -28.08
CA ASN A 449 -7.05 -29.56 -28.68
C ASN A 449 -7.43 -28.35 -29.55
N LEU A 450 -8.52 -28.45 -30.31
CA LEU A 450 -9.01 -27.35 -31.14
C LEU A 450 -9.46 -26.16 -30.29
N ARG A 451 -10.16 -26.42 -29.18
CA ARG A 451 -10.54 -25.39 -28.21
C ARG A 451 -9.31 -24.69 -27.61
N ASP A 452 -8.32 -25.46 -27.17
CA ASP A 452 -7.11 -24.92 -26.55
C ASP A 452 -6.28 -24.06 -27.52
N ASP A 453 -6.29 -24.39 -28.83
CA ASP A 453 -5.67 -23.55 -29.85
C ASP A 453 -6.46 -22.26 -30.11
N LEU A 454 -7.80 -22.31 -30.11
CA LEU A 454 -8.64 -21.11 -30.22
C LEU A 454 -8.52 -20.20 -29.01
N VAL A 455 -8.42 -20.75 -27.80
CA VAL A 455 -8.19 -19.99 -26.58
C VAL A 455 -6.84 -19.25 -26.63
N LYS A 456 -5.77 -19.90 -27.09
CA LYS A 456 -4.47 -19.23 -27.30
C LYS A 456 -4.54 -18.09 -28.33
N GLN A 457 -5.31 -18.30 -29.40
CA GLN A 457 -5.51 -17.23 -30.39
C GLN A 457 -6.31 -16.07 -29.81
N LEU A 458 -7.34 -16.34 -29.01
CA LEU A 458 -8.14 -15.33 -28.30
C LEU A 458 -7.29 -14.52 -27.35
N ASP A 459 -6.47 -15.18 -26.54
CA ASP A 459 -5.56 -14.51 -25.59
C ASP A 459 -4.58 -13.57 -26.30
N SER A 460 -3.95 -14.05 -27.39
CA SER A 460 -3.03 -13.23 -28.20
C SER A 460 -3.74 -12.03 -28.86
N LYS A 461 -4.99 -12.17 -29.27
CA LYS A 461 -5.78 -11.07 -29.87
C LYS A 461 -6.21 -10.07 -28.79
N ASN A 462 -6.59 -10.53 -27.61
CA ASN A 462 -6.92 -9.68 -26.47
C ASN A 462 -5.72 -8.86 -26.00
N GLU A 463 -4.52 -9.44 -25.89
CA GLU A 463 -3.29 -8.71 -25.56
C GLU A 463 -3.03 -7.59 -26.61
N ARG A 464 -3.14 -7.92 -27.89
CA ARG A 464 -2.93 -6.94 -28.96
C ARG A 464 -3.97 -5.83 -28.96
N TRP A 465 -5.22 -6.15 -28.68
CA TRP A 465 -6.32 -5.19 -28.56
C TRP A 465 -6.09 -4.20 -27.41
N LEU A 466 -5.65 -4.69 -26.24
CA LEU A 466 -5.29 -3.87 -25.09
C LEU A 466 -4.11 -2.92 -25.40
N GLU A 467 -3.06 -3.40 -26.08
CA GLU A 467 -1.96 -2.55 -26.52
C GLU A 467 -2.41 -1.38 -27.42
N LEU A 468 -3.34 -1.65 -28.34
CA LEU A 468 -3.87 -0.65 -29.26
C LEU A 468 -4.78 0.37 -28.55
N LEU A 469 -5.58 -0.08 -27.57
CA LEU A 469 -6.40 0.79 -26.72
C LEU A 469 -5.54 1.71 -25.85
N GLU A 470 -4.49 1.20 -25.21
CA GLU A 470 -3.56 2.03 -24.45
C GLU A 470 -2.87 3.09 -25.31
N LYS A 471 -2.51 2.75 -26.56
CA LYS A 471 -1.98 3.73 -27.51
C LYS A 471 -3.00 4.78 -27.90
N GLN A 472 -4.27 4.39 -28.04
CA GLN A 472 -5.36 5.31 -28.36
C GLN A 472 -5.61 6.30 -27.23
N GLU A 473 -5.68 5.85 -25.98
CA GLU A 473 -5.86 6.71 -24.80
C GLU A 473 -4.70 7.68 -24.63
N LYS A 474 -3.46 7.22 -24.79
CA LYS A 474 -2.25 8.07 -24.76
C LYS A 474 -2.25 9.11 -25.90
N SER A 475 -2.84 8.79 -27.05
CA SER A 475 -3.01 9.72 -28.19
C SER A 475 -4.09 10.75 -27.95
N GLN A 476 -5.20 10.41 -27.27
CA GLN A 476 -6.31 11.32 -26.96
C GLN A 476 -5.98 12.25 -25.79
N SER A 477 -5.30 11.77 -24.76
CA SER A 477 -4.87 12.59 -23.62
C SER A 477 -3.79 13.62 -23.99
N GLY A 478 -3.04 13.42 -25.07
CA GLY A 478 -2.10 14.39 -25.64
C GLY A 478 -2.73 15.51 -26.49
N SER A 479 -4.02 15.41 -26.83
CA SER A 479 -4.75 16.37 -27.69
C SER A 479 -5.60 17.39 -26.92
N LEU A 480 -5.63 17.31 -25.59
CA LEU A 480 -6.43 18.17 -24.70
C LEU A 480 -5.56 19.08 -23.80
N LYS A 481 -4.33 19.38 -24.25
CA LYS A 481 -3.48 20.40 -23.62
C LYS A 481 -3.09 21.47 -24.61
#